data_84e607b42eaa7c4c61e03b3a7fb3d9f6
#
_entry.id   84e607b42eaa7c4c61e03b3a7fb3d9f6
#
_cell.length_a   1.000
_cell.length_b   1.000
_cell.length_c   1.000
_cell.angle_alpha   90.00
_cell.angle_beta   90.00
_cell.angle_gamma   90.00
#
_symmetry.space_group_name_H-M   'P 1'
#
loop_
_entity.id
_entity.type
_entity.pdbx_description
1 polymer ?
#
loop_
_entity_poly.entity_id
_entity_poly.type
_entity_poly.pdbx_seq_one_letter_code
_entity_poly.pdbx_strand_id
1 'polypeptide(L)'
;MACSKFPRIPLAHLPTPLEYLPRLSEHLGGPRILVKRDDCTGLATGGNKTRKLEYLMAEAEAQGADTILTIGGVQSNHVRQTAAAAARAGLSCHLVLARAVPWDDPAYEVSGN
;
A
#
# COMPACT_ATOMS: atom_id res chain seq x y z
N MET A 1 2.19 18.94 -13.09
CA MET A 1 2.36 18.06 -11.91
C MET A 1 3.59 17.18 -12.12
N ALA A 2 4.50 17.11 -11.16
CA ALA A 2 5.79 16.43 -11.34
C ALA A 2 5.69 14.92 -11.63
N CYS A 3 4.67 14.24 -11.13
CA CYS A 3 4.51 12.77 -11.31
C CYS A 3 3.99 12.34 -12.70
N SER A 4 3.51 13.24 -13.53
CA SER A 4 2.99 12.89 -14.87
C SER A 4 4.09 12.47 -15.87
N LYS A 5 5.34 12.63 -15.49
CA LYS A 5 6.51 12.26 -16.33
C LYS A 5 6.90 10.78 -16.21
N PHE A 6 6.40 10.10 -15.22
CA PHE A 6 6.76 8.70 -14.98
C PHE A 6 5.67 7.74 -15.48
N PRO A 7 6.06 6.65 -16.14
CA PRO A 7 5.12 5.57 -16.50
C PRO A 7 4.38 5.08 -15.27
N ARG A 8 3.12 4.69 -15.46
CA ARG A 8 2.25 4.26 -14.36
C ARG A 8 1.24 3.24 -14.87
N ILE A 9 1.07 2.15 -14.15
CA ILE A 9 -0.01 1.20 -14.39
C ILE A 9 -1.14 1.41 -13.39
N PRO A 10 -2.42 1.29 -13.79
CA PRO A 10 -3.54 1.52 -12.89
C PRO A 10 -3.75 0.30 -11.97
N LEU A 11 -3.44 0.46 -10.69
CA LEU A 11 -3.70 -0.54 -9.65
C LEU A 11 -4.78 -0.09 -8.65
N ALA A 12 -4.86 1.21 -8.38
CA ALA A 12 -5.74 1.80 -7.38
C ALA A 12 -7.07 2.26 -7.95
N HIS A 13 -8.11 2.21 -7.13
CA HIS A 13 -9.34 2.98 -7.36
C HIS A 13 -9.10 4.45 -6.98
N LEU A 14 -9.06 5.32 -7.97
CA LEU A 14 -8.77 6.74 -7.79
C LEU A 14 -9.82 7.61 -8.46
N PRO A 15 -10.06 8.82 -7.92
CA PRO A 15 -9.47 9.41 -6.71
C PRO A 15 -10.05 8.81 -5.43
N THR A 16 -9.21 8.61 -4.40
CA THR A 16 -9.73 8.27 -3.07
C THR A 16 -10.36 9.49 -2.41
N PRO A 17 -11.39 9.34 -1.56
CA PRO A 17 -12.04 10.46 -0.88
C PRO A 17 -11.07 11.27 -0.01
N LEU A 18 -11.38 12.55 0.15
CA LEU A 18 -10.80 13.44 1.15
C LEU A 18 -11.95 13.88 2.06
N GLU A 19 -11.99 13.35 3.29
CA GLU A 19 -13.09 13.54 4.22
C GLU A 19 -12.71 14.48 5.35
N TYR A 20 -13.60 15.40 5.71
CA TYR A 20 -13.46 16.24 6.89
C TYR A 20 -13.92 15.48 8.15
N LEU A 21 -13.15 15.59 9.23
CA LEU A 21 -13.42 14.96 10.52
C LEU A 21 -13.90 16.02 11.54
N PRO A 22 -15.19 16.41 11.53
CA PRO A 22 -15.67 17.53 12.35
C PRO A 22 -15.53 17.27 13.85
N ARG A 23 -15.93 16.09 14.31
CA ARG A 23 -15.88 15.74 15.74
C ARG A 23 -14.44 15.71 16.29
N LEU A 24 -13.49 15.19 15.50
CA LEU A 24 -12.08 15.18 15.90
C LEU A 24 -11.49 16.59 15.89
N SER A 25 -11.82 17.39 14.89
CA SER A 25 -11.38 18.79 14.81
C SER A 25 -11.88 19.62 16.00
N GLU A 26 -13.15 19.45 16.36
CA GLU A 26 -13.76 20.11 17.52
C GLU A 26 -13.12 19.65 18.83
N HIS A 27 -12.96 18.35 19.03
CA HIS A 27 -12.36 17.77 20.23
C HIS A 27 -10.93 18.28 20.48
N LEU A 28 -10.14 18.45 19.43
CA LEU A 28 -8.76 18.92 19.54
C LEU A 28 -8.64 20.45 19.62
N GLY A 29 -9.71 21.21 19.32
CA GLY A 29 -9.73 22.68 19.39
C GLY A 29 -8.72 23.38 18.48
N GLY A 30 -8.26 22.69 17.41
CA GLY A 30 -7.21 23.15 16.50
C GLY A 30 -7.69 23.37 15.06
N PRO A 31 -6.81 23.23 14.07
CA PRO A 31 -7.14 23.37 12.66
C PRO A 31 -8.10 22.27 12.20
N ARG A 32 -8.74 22.49 11.07
CA ARG A 32 -9.58 21.48 10.42
C ARG A 32 -8.75 20.26 10.04
N ILE A 33 -9.18 19.08 10.51
CA ILE A 33 -8.52 17.81 10.22
C ILE A 33 -9.27 17.12 9.09
N LEU A 34 -8.53 16.74 8.07
CA LEU A 34 -9.04 15.96 6.95
C LEU A 34 -8.29 14.63 6.85
N VAL A 35 -8.99 13.57 6.47
CA VAL A 35 -8.39 12.27 6.19
C VAL A 35 -8.44 11.97 4.69
N LYS A 36 -7.28 11.66 4.12
CA LYS A 36 -7.18 11.10 2.78
C LYS A 36 -7.37 9.58 2.85
N ARG A 37 -8.47 9.09 2.31
CA ARG A 37 -8.91 7.70 2.43
C ARG A 37 -8.10 6.74 1.54
N ASP A 38 -6.83 6.61 1.81
CA ASP A 38 -5.97 5.68 1.07
C ASP A 38 -6.16 4.21 1.46
N ASP A 39 -6.92 3.93 2.50
CA ASP A 39 -7.55 2.65 2.78
C ASP A 39 -8.50 2.21 1.66
N CYS A 40 -9.10 3.15 0.92
CA CYS A 40 -10.05 2.89 -0.17
C CYS A 40 -9.37 2.66 -1.54
N THR A 41 -8.07 2.44 -1.63
CA THR A 41 -7.39 2.20 -2.91
C THR A 41 -7.72 0.86 -3.58
N GLY A 42 -8.31 -0.08 -2.85
CA GLY A 42 -8.92 -1.30 -3.38
C GLY A 42 -7.99 -2.49 -3.52
N LEU A 43 -6.75 -2.34 -3.96
CA LEU A 43 -5.82 -3.48 -4.16
C LEU A 43 -5.56 -4.22 -2.85
N ALA A 44 -5.94 -5.50 -2.79
CA ALA A 44 -5.77 -6.37 -1.62
C ALA A 44 -6.24 -5.66 -0.33
N THR A 45 -7.52 -5.33 -0.25
CA THR A 45 -8.16 -4.59 0.86
C THR A 45 -7.70 -3.12 1.02
N GLY A 46 -6.96 -2.58 0.06
CA GLY A 46 -6.55 -1.18 0.05
C GLY A 46 -5.33 -0.85 0.89
N GLY A 47 -4.92 0.40 0.80
CA GLY A 47 -3.78 0.96 1.52
C GLY A 47 -2.96 1.93 0.68
N ASN A 48 -2.18 2.78 1.35
CA ASN A 48 -1.41 3.85 0.72
C ASN A 48 -0.27 3.37 -0.20
N LYS A 49 0.18 2.13 -0.06
CA LYS A 49 1.32 1.61 -0.83
C LYS A 49 0.99 1.37 -2.29
N THR A 50 -0.28 1.17 -2.62
CA THR A 50 -0.74 1.06 -4.01
C THR A 50 -0.30 2.25 -4.86
N ARG A 51 -0.29 3.47 -4.30
CA ARG A 51 0.14 4.68 -5.03
C ARG A 51 1.57 4.59 -5.57
N LYS A 52 2.51 4.14 -4.77
CA LYS A 52 3.90 3.97 -5.23
C LYS A 52 4.07 2.73 -6.11
N LEU A 53 3.29 1.67 -5.83
CA LEU A 53 3.37 0.43 -6.59
C LEU A 53 2.94 0.61 -8.04
N GLU A 54 2.04 1.52 -8.36
CA GLU A 54 1.67 1.84 -9.74
C GLU A 54 2.87 2.30 -10.58
N TYR A 55 3.82 3.01 -9.99
CA TYR A 55 5.05 3.45 -10.66
C TYR A 55 6.13 2.36 -10.65
N LEU A 56 6.34 1.71 -9.50
CA LEU A 56 7.35 0.66 -9.36
C LEU A 56 7.05 -0.55 -10.25
N MET A 57 5.79 -0.92 -10.38
CA MET A 57 5.39 -2.02 -11.26
C MET A 57 5.54 -1.64 -12.74
N ALA A 58 5.22 -0.39 -13.12
CA ALA A 58 5.47 0.10 -14.47
C ALA A 58 6.97 0.08 -14.82
N GLU A 59 7.82 0.43 -13.87
CA GLU A 59 9.27 0.36 -14.02
C GLU A 59 9.77 -1.09 -14.16
N ALA A 60 9.26 -1.99 -13.31
CA ALA A 60 9.61 -3.43 -13.39
C ALA A 60 9.23 -4.03 -14.74
N GLU A 61 8.03 -3.74 -15.24
CA GLU A 61 7.59 -4.17 -16.57
C GLU A 61 8.50 -3.62 -17.68
N ALA A 62 8.86 -2.33 -17.61
CA ALA A 62 9.73 -1.69 -18.60
C ALA A 62 11.16 -2.28 -18.61
N GLN A 63 11.62 -2.81 -17.47
CA GLN A 63 12.90 -3.51 -17.35
C GLN A 63 12.82 -4.99 -17.69
N GLY A 64 11.65 -5.52 -18.02
CA GLY A 64 11.45 -6.93 -18.34
C GLY A 64 11.60 -7.86 -17.12
N ALA A 65 11.28 -7.36 -15.92
CA ALA A 65 11.32 -8.18 -14.72
C ALA A 65 10.27 -9.30 -14.79
N ASP A 66 10.64 -10.49 -14.35
CA ASP A 66 9.76 -11.65 -14.17
C ASP A 66 9.41 -11.90 -12.70
N THR A 67 10.16 -11.29 -11.81
CA THR A 67 10.08 -11.51 -10.35
C THR A 67 10.21 -10.22 -9.59
N ILE A 68 9.36 -10.05 -8.58
CA ILE A 68 9.44 -8.96 -7.59
C ILE A 68 9.95 -9.51 -6.27
N LEU A 69 10.98 -8.87 -5.74
CA LEU A 69 11.51 -9.14 -4.39
C LEU A 69 11.22 -7.96 -3.48
N THR A 70 10.65 -8.21 -2.32
CA THR A 70 10.43 -7.16 -1.32
C THR A 70 10.65 -7.67 0.10
N ILE A 71 10.93 -6.72 1.02
CA ILE A 71 11.14 -6.99 2.43
C ILE A 71 10.19 -6.15 3.28
N GLY A 72 9.75 -6.70 4.40
CA GLY A 72 8.97 -5.95 5.40
C GLY A 72 8.67 -6.78 6.64
N GLY A 73 8.00 -6.16 7.61
CA GLY A 73 7.52 -6.88 8.80
C GLY A 73 6.40 -7.86 8.45
N VAL A 74 6.15 -8.83 9.34
CA VAL A 74 5.04 -9.80 9.21
C VAL A 74 3.70 -9.08 9.00
N GLN A 75 3.46 -7.96 9.70
CA GLN A 75 2.25 -7.15 9.55
C GLN A 75 2.44 -5.93 8.64
N SER A 76 3.14 -6.10 7.53
CA SER A 76 3.41 -5.02 6.58
C SER A 76 2.34 -4.90 5.50
N ASN A 77 1.61 -3.79 5.47
CA ASN A 77 0.71 -3.47 4.37
C ASN A 77 1.45 -3.28 3.03
N HIS A 78 2.75 -2.93 3.08
CA HIS A 78 3.57 -2.85 1.87
C HIS A 78 3.78 -4.23 1.25
N VAL A 79 4.17 -5.21 2.06
CA VAL A 79 4.41 -6.58 1.58
C VAL A 79 3.13 -7.17 0.99
N ARG A 80 2.00 -7.06 1.70
CA ARG A 80 0.69 -7.53 1.24
C ARG A 80 0.31 -6.91 -0.12
N GLN A 81 0.41 -5.58 -0.25
CA GLN A 81 0.06 -4.90 -1.48
C GLN A 81 1.05 -5.17 -2.61
N THR A 82 2.34 -5.38 -2.30
CA THR A 82 3.34 -5.75 -3.32
C THR A 82 3.05 -7.14 -3.88
N ALA A 83 2.71 -8.12 -3.04
CA ALA A 83 2.31 -9.46 -3.48
C ALA A 83 1.09 -9.40 -4.42
N ALA A 84 0.08 -8.59 -4.05
CA ALA A 84 -1.11 -8.42 -4.87
C ALA A 84 -0.83 -7.70 -6.20
N ALA A 85 0.07 -6.71 -6.20
CA ALA A 85 0.48 -6.02 -7.42
C ALA A 85 1.25 -6.95 -8.38
N ALA A 86 2.18 -7.74 -7.85
CA ALA A 86 2.92 -8.73 -8.62
C ALA A 86 1.97 -9.78 -9.23
N ALA A 87 1.06 -10.34 -8.42
CA ALA A 87 0.07 -11.30 -8.90
C ALA A 87 -0.82 -10.72 -10.02
N ARG A 88 -1.23 -9.46 -9.89
CA ARG A 88 -2.03 -8.77 -10.93
C ARG A 88 -1.24 -8.55 -12.21
N ALA A 89 0.07 -8.33 -12.12
CA ALA A 89 0.97 -8.19 -13.26
C ALA A 89 1.44 -9.53 -13.84
N GLY A 90 1.08 -10.67 -13.25
CA GLY A 90 1.53 -12.00 -13.68
C GLY A 90 2.99 -12.28 -13.36
N LEU A 91 3.58 -11.58 -12.38
CA LEU A 91 4.97 -11.73 -11.98
C LEU A 91 5.09 -12.64 -10.75
N SER A 92 6.20 -13.36 -10.66
CA SER A 92 6.59 -14.05 -9.44
C SER A 92 6.86 -13.05 -8.30
N CYS A 93 6.63 -13.45 -7.06
CA CYS A 93 6.88 -12.56 -5.91
C CYS A 93 7.55 -13.32 -4.76
N HIS A 94 8.68 -12.80 -4.30
CA HIS A 94 9.38 -13.29 -3.12
C HIS A 94 9.29 -12.25 -2.00
N LEU A 95 8.83 -12.70 -0.84
CA LEU A 95 8.63 -11.86 0.34
C LEU A 95 9.63 -12.27 1.42
N VAL A 96 10.48 -11.34 1.84
CA VAL A 96 11.34 -11.53 3.00
C VAL A 96 10.66 -10.87 4.20
N LEU A 97 10.17 -11.68 5.13
CA LEU A 97 9.44 -11.20 6.29
C LEU A 97 10.35 -11.18 7.52
N ALA A 98 10.38 -10.04 8.20
CA ALA A 98 11.10 -9.86 9.44
C ALA A 98 10.14 -9.68 10.61
N ARG A 99 10.36 -10.38 11.70
CA ARG A 99 9.65 -10.16 12.97
C ARG A 99 10.27 -8.94 13.66
N ALA A 100 9.77 -7.75 13.31
CA ALA A 100 10.31 -6.48 13.81
C ALA A 100 9.82 -6.11 15.22
N VAL A 101 8.75 -6.75 15.71
CA VAL A 101 8.15 -6.49 17.01
C VAL A 101 8.18 -7.79 17.83
N PRO A 102 8.68 -7.78 19.07
CA PRO A 102 8.64 -8.95 19.96
C PRO A 102 7.20 -9.17 20.48
N TRP A 103 6.37 -9.78 19.66
CA TRP A 103 4.99 -10.07 19.96
C TRP A 103 4.77 -11.57 19.94
N ASP A 104 4.39 -12.17 21.06
CA ASP A 104 4.30 -13.61 21.23
C ASP A 104 2.90 -14.18 20.98
N ASP A 105 1.91 -13.33 20.65
CA ASP A 105 0.57 -13.79 20.32
C ASP A 105 0.56 -14.50 18.96
N PRO A 106 0.11 -15.77 18.88
CA PRO A 106 0.01 -16.49 17.60
C PRO A 106 -0.85 -15.76 16.54
N ALA A 107 -1.82 -14.95 16.94
CA ALA A 107 -2.64 -14.14 16.03
C ALA A 107 -1.82 -13.13 15.24
N TYR A 108 -0.64 -12.72 15.72
CA TYR A 108 0.24 -11.81 15.02
C TYR A 108 0.71 -12.33 13.65
N GLU A 109 0.83 -13.64 13.50
CA GLU A 109 1.33 -14.26 12.25
C GLU A 109 0.19 -14.59 11.27
N VAL A 110 -1.05 -14.70 11.74
CA VAL A 110 -2.18 -15.18 10.94
C VAL A 110 -3.32 -14.18 10.77
N SER A 111 -3.21 -12.99 11.34
CA SER A 111 -4.23 -11.94 11.26
C SER A 111 -3.67 -10.62 10.71
N GLY A 112 -4.55 -9.76 10.19
CA GLY A 112 -4.20 -8.44 9.67
C GLY A 112 -3.60 -8.51 8.25
N ASN A 113 -2.41 -8.01 8.11
CA ASN A 113 -1.73 -7.97 6.81
C ASN A 113 -1.06 -9.31 6.51
#